data_84b000d52871e35e9698e057d3dc8dec
#
_entry.id   84b000d52871e35e9698e057d3dc8dec
#
_cell.length_a   1.000
_cell.length_b   1.000
_cell.length_c   1.000
_cell.angle_alpha   90.00
_cell.angle_beta   90.00
_cell.angle_gamma   90.00
#
_symmetry.space_group_name_H-M   'P 1'
#
loop_
_entity.id
_entity.type
_entity.pdbx_description
1 polymer ?
#
loop_
_entity_poly.entity_id
_entity_poly.type
_entity_poly.pdbx_seq_one_letter_code
_entity_poly.pdbx_strand_id
1 'polypeptide(L)'
;AMRVEDAPPQKKWILIDADGVILGRLAAEVATILRGKNKPTYSPSVDCGDNVIIINAEKVKVTGNKLKDKVFYYHTGYAGGIKERTMGFILSSRFPERAIQKAVQRMLPPGPLGRKQLTNLRLFKGPKHTHEAQQPVVLDFAAANPKNKRIAK
;
A
#
# COMPACT_ATOMS: atom_id res chain seq x y z
N ALA A 1 -16.48 2.86 -22.04
CA ALA A 1 -15.25 3.08 -21.29
C ALA A 1 -15.18 4.52 -20.80
N MET A 2 -14.69 4.73 -19.57
CA MET A 2 -14.49 6.06 -19.01
C MET A 2 -13.36 6.77 -19.76
N ARG A 3 -13.60 8.03 -20.15
CA ARG A 3 -12.57 8.90 -20.70
C ARG A 3 -11.86 9.66 -19.56
N VAL A 4 -10.68 10.22 -19.84
CA VAL A 4 -9.95 11.05 -18.87
C VAL A 4 -10.83 12.21 -18.40
N GLU A 5 -11.60 12.79 -19.30
CA GLU A 5 -12.53 13.89 -19.05
C GLU A 5 -13.67 13.51 -18.10
N ASP A 6 -14.05 12.24 -18.08
CA ASP A 6 -15.13 11.68 -17.26
C ASP A 6 -14.65 11.19 -15.90
N ALA A 7 -13.33 11.22 -15.63
CA ALA A 7 -12.79 10.83 -14.34
C ALA A 7 -13.34 11.75 -13.23
N PRO A 8 -13.71 11.19 -12.05
CA PRO A 8 -14.22 12.02 -10.97
C PRO A 8 -13.26 13.14 -10.62
N PRO A 9 -13.70 14.41 -10.55
CA PRO A 9 -12.82 15.52 -10.21
C PRO A 9 -12.31 15.43 -8.77
N GLN A 10 -13.02 14.72 -7.91
CA GLN A 10 -12.63 14.49 -6.52
C GLN A 10 -12.61 13.00 -6.21
N LYS A 11 -11.48 12.53 -5.73
CA LYS A 11 -11.32 11.17 -5.23
C LYS A 11 -11.73 11.12 -3.77
N LYS A 12 -12.33 10.01 -3.35
CA LYS A 12 -12.59 9.76 -1.93
C LYS A 12 -11.28 9.48 -1.21
N TRP A 13 -11.24 9.80 0.07
CA TRP A 13 -10.12 9.50 0.95
C TRP A 13 -10.51 8.38 1.88
N ILE A 14 -9.70 7.33 1.92
CA ILE A 14 -9.93 6.13 2.71
C ILE A 14 -8.77 5.96 3.69
N LEU A 15 -9.10 5.76 4.96
CA LEU A 15 -8.14 5.53 6.04
C LEU A 15 -8.15 4.05 6.44
N ILE A 16 -6.98 3.44 6.47
CA ILE A 16 -6.79 2.06 6.90
C ILE A 16 -5.76 2.01 8.03
N ASP A 17 -6.09 1.30 9.11
CA ASP A 17 -5.15 1.01 10.18
C ASP A 17 -4.46 -0.33 9.89
N ALA A 18 -3.13 -0.30 9.78
CA ALA A 18 -2.32 -1.48 9.47
C ALA A 18 -1.89 -2.28 10.70
N ASP A 19 -2.33 -1.91 11.90
CA ASP A 19 -1.94 -2.59 13.13
C ASP A 19 -2.36 -4.07 13.13
N GLY A 20 -1.38 -4.95 13.12
CA GLY A 20 -1.59 -6.40 13.12
C GLY A 20 -2.11 -7.00 11.82
N VAL A 21 -2.30 -6.19 10.78
CA VAL A 21 -2.80 -6.64 9.47
C VAL A 21 -1.70 -7.31 8.67
N ILE A 22 -2.04 -8.37 7.94
CA ILE A 22 -1.09 -9.10 7.09
C ILE A 22 -0.75 -8.27 5.85
N LEU A 23 0.53 -8.05 5.61
CA LEU A 23 1.06 -7.18 4.57
C LEU A 23 0.53 -7.51 3.17
N GLY A 24 0.60 -8.76 2.74
CA GLY A 24 0.21 -9.16 1.39
C GLY A 24 -1.28 -8.91 1.11
N ARG A 25 -2.13 -9.23 2.07
CA ARG A 25 -3.58 -9.00 1.94
C ARG A 25 -3.93 -7.51 1.92
N LEU A 26 -3.28 -6.73 2.79
CA LEU A 26 -3.45 -5.29 2.81
C LEU A 26 -3.03 -4.66 1.48
N ALA A 27 -1.88 -5.06 0.96
CA ALA A 27 -1.36 -4.54 -0.30
C ALA A 27 -2.29 -4.87 -1.48
N ALA A 28 -2.87 -6.06 -1.52
CA ALA A 28 -3.83 -6.45 -2.57
C ALA A 28 -5.09 -5.58 -2.54
N GLU A 29 -5.67 -5.35 -1.37
CA GLU A 29 -6.84 -4.51 -1.22
C GLU A 29 -6.55 -3.06 -1.58
N VAL A 30 -5.43 -2.53 -1.11
CA VAL A 30 -5.00 -1.15 -1.42
C VAL A 30 -4.77 -0.97 -2.91
N ALA A 31 -4.12 -1.94 -3.57
CA ALA A 31 -3.91 -1.89 -5.02
C ALA A 31 -5.25 -1.87 -5.78
N THR A 32 -6.22 -2.66 -5.35
CA THR A 32 -7.57 -2.67 -5.91
C THR A 32 -8.25 -1.31 -5.79
N ILE A 33 -8.15 -0.67 -4.63
CA ILE A 33 -8.73 0.67 -4.38
C ILE A 33 -8.02 1.73 -5.22
N LEU A 34 -6.70 1.70 -5.30
CA LEU A 34 -5.93 2.67 -6.07
C LEU A 34 -6.20 2.58 -7.57
N ARG A 35 -6.43 1.37 -8.09
CA ARG A 35 -6.81 1.14 -9.49
C ARG A 35 -8.26 1.53 -9.78
N GLY A 36 -9.11 1.49 -8.76
CA GLY A 36 -10.55 1.73 -8.92
C GLY A 36 -11.34 0.51 -9.39
N LYS A 37 -10.79 -0.70 -9.29
CA LYS A 37 -11.45 -1.94 -9.70
C LYS A 37 -12.73 -2.25 -8.92
N ASN A 38 -12.90 -1.65 -7.76
CA ASN A 38 -14.12 -1.77 -6.94
C ASN A 38 -15.27 -0.89 -7.42
N LYS A 39 -15.05 -0.06 -8.43
CA LYS A 39 -16.06 0.83 -8.99
C LYS A 39 -16.65 0.27 -10.29
N PRO A 40 -17.97 0.43 -10.53
CA PRO A 40 -18.57 0.01 -11.80
C PRO A 40 -18.09 0.82 -13.00
N THR A 41 -17.54 2.02 -12.75
CA THR A 41 -17.01 2.92 -13.78
C THR A 41 -15.52 2.68 -14.07
N TYR A 42 -14.95 1.59 -13.59
CA TYR A 42 -13.53 1.27 -13.81
C TYR A 42 -13.16 1.24 -15.29
N SER A 43 -12.04 1.90 -15.61
CA SER A 43 -11.42 1.84 -16.94
C SER A 43 -9.91 1.63 -16.78
N PRO A 44 -9.30 0.68 -17.51
CA PRO A 44 -7.86 0.39 -17.37
C PRO A 44 -6.95 1.54 -17.80
N SER A 45 -7.46 2.45 -18.63
CA SER A 45 -6.65 3.55 -19.20
C SER A 45 -6.69 4.83 -18.37
N VAL A 46 -7.53 4.90 -17.34
CA VAL A 46 -7.77 6.10 -16.56
C VAL A 46 -7.50 5.85 -15.08
N ASP A 47 -6.96 6.85 -14.38
CA ASP A 47 -6.80 6.84 -12.93
C ASP A 47 -8.14 7.16 -12.25
N CYS A 48 -8.96 6.13 -12.06
CA CYS A 48 -10.31 6.24 -11.49
C CYS A 48 -10.43 5.73 -10.05
N GLY A 49 -9.31 5.41 -9.40
CA GLY A 49 -9.28 4.98 -8.00
C GLY A 49 -9.41 6.11 -6.99
N ASP A 50 -9.32 5.77 -5.72
CA ASP A 50 -9.40 6.71 -4.61
C ASP A 50 -8.02 6.91 -3.96
N ASN A 51 -7.91 7.91 -3.08
CA ASN A 51 -6.73 8.13 -2.26
C ASN A 51 -6.82 7.24 -1.02
N VAL A 52 -5.70 6.63 -0.63
CA VAL A 52 -5.62 5.76 0.53
C VAL A 52 -4.58 6.30 1.51
N ILE A 53 -4.95 6.36 2.79
CA ILE A 53 -4.07 6.70 3.91
C ILE A 53 -3.92 5.45 4.78
N ILE A 54 -2.69 5.05 5.05
CA ILE A 54 -2.40 3.93 5.95
C ILE A 54 -1.63 4.46 7.15
N ILE A 55 -2.13 4.18 8.34
CA ILE A 55 -1.49 4.51 9.62
C ILE A 55 -0.94 3.25 10.27
N ASN A 56 -0.07 3.40 11.26
CA ASN A 56 0.60 2.30 11.97
C ASN A 56 1.35 1.35 11.03
N ALA A 57 2.02 1.89 10.01
CA ALA A 57 2.71 1.09 9.00
C ALA A 57 3.80 0.18 9.59
N GLU A 58 4.41 0.55 10.71
CA GLU A 58 5.42 -0.24 11.41
C GLU A 58 4.85 -1.49 12.10
N LYS A 59 3.54 -1.54 12.32
CA LYS A 59 2.86 -2.64 13.03
C LYS A 59 2.27 -3.68 12.07
N VAL A 60 2.51 -3.56 10.79
CA VAL A 60 2.09 -4.57 9.81
C VAL A 60 2.79 -5.91 10.08
N LYS A 61 2.08 -7.00 9.86
CA LYS A 61 2.60 -8.37 10.09
C LYS A 61 2.87 -9.08 8.77
N VAL A 62 3.85 -9.97 8.80
CA VAL A 62 4.11 -10.92 7.71
C VAL A 62 4.02 -12.33 8.22
N THR A 63 3.57 -13.26 7.36
CA THR A 63 3.40 -14.67 7.72
C THR A 63 4.66 -15.48 7.46
N GLY A 64 4.83 -16.60 8.16
CA GLY A 64 5.97 -17.49 8.00
C GLY A 64 7.28 -16.84 8.43
N ASN A 65 8.37 -17.22 7.79
CA ASN A 65 9.73 -16.75 8.07
C ASN A 65 10.16 -15.56 7.18
N LYS A 66 9.22 -14.85 6.59
CA LYS A 66 9.51 -13.77 5.62
C LYS A 66 10.34 -12.62 6.21
N LEU A 67 10.29 -12.42 7.51
CA LEU A 67 11.14 -11.42 8.17
C LEU A 67 12.63 -11.67 7.93
N LYS A 68 13.03 -12.95 7.86
CA LYS A 68 14.43 -13.37 7.64
C LYS A 68 14.69 -13.76 6.18
N ASP A 69 13.72 -14.42 5.54
CA ASP A 69 13.89 -15.06 4.23
C ASP A 69 13.57 -14.14 3.06
N LYS A 70 12.66 -13.17 3.25
CA LYS A 70 12.32 -12.21 2.21
C LYS A 70 13.42 -11.16 2.11
N VAL A 71 14.13 -11.14 0.96
CA VAL A 71 15.23 -10.22 0.70
C VAL A 71 14.89 -9.33 -0.46
N PHE A 72 15.13 -8.02 -0.30
CA PHE A 72 15.02 -7.03 -1.36
C PHE A 72 16.40 -6.68 -1.88
N TYR A 73 16.58 -6.74 -3.20
CA TYR A 73 17.83 -6.44 -3.87
C TYR A 73 17.72 -5.11 -4.63
N TYR A 74 18.79 -4.33 -4.60
CA TYR A 74 18.92 -3.16 -5.47
C TYR A 74 20.38 -3.03 -5.91
N HIS A 75 20.58 -2.44 -7.09
CA HIS A 75 21.90 -2.25 -7.67
C HIS A 75 22.29 -0.78 -7.68
N THR A 76 23.51 -0.48 -7.27
CA THR A 76 24.00 0.90 -7.15
C THR A 76 24.49 1.50 -8.48
N GLY A 77 24.60 0.69 -9.55
CA GLY A 77 25.15 1.09 -10.83
C GLY A 77 26.66 0.85 -10.97
N TYR A 78 27.34 0.48 -9.90
CA TYR A 78 28.76 0.14 -9.93
C TYR A 78 28.97 -1.38 -10.02
N ALA A 79 30.12 -1.82 -10.55
CA ALA A 79 30.46 -3.24 -10.60
C ALA A 79 30.45 -3.84 -9.18
N GLY A 80 29.76 -4.99 -9.01
CA GLY A 80 29.58 -5.62 -7.70
C GLY A 80 28.67 -4.87 -6.73
N GLY A 81 27.88 -3.91 -7.22
CA GLY A 81 27.07 -3.02 -6.41
C GLY A 81 25.67 -3.54 -6.04
N ILE A 82 25.45 -4.85 -5.97
CA ILE A 82 24.20 -5.43 -5.51
C ILE A 82 24.13 -5.31 -3.99
N LYS A 83 23.09 -4.65 -3.50
CA LYS A 83 22.81 -4.52 -2.07
C LYS A 83 21.57 -5.31 -1.69
N GLU A 84 21.54 -5.83 -0.47
CA GLU A 84 20.47 -6.66 0.06
C GLU A 84 19.89 -6.05 1.33
N ARG A 85 18.57 -6.17 1.50
CA ARG A 85 17.89 -5.81 2.75
C ARG A 85 16.78 -6.81 3.01
N THR A 86 16.72 -7.33 4.22
CA THR A 86 15.66 -8.25 4.63
C THR A 86 14.39 -7.48 4.98
N MET A 87 13.23 -8.16 4.94
CA MET A 87 11.96 -7.59 5.36
C MET A 87 12.02 -7.10 6.82
N GLY A 88 12.63 -7.91 7.71
CA GLY A 88 12.79 -7.53 9.11
C GLY A 88 13.63 -6.27 9.29
N PHE A 89 14.69 -6.12 8.50
CA PHE A 89 15.52 -4.90 8.52
C PHE A 89 14.70 -3.67 8.12
N ILE A 90 13.90 -3.76 7.08
CA ILE A 90 13.08 -2.65 6.60
C ILE A 90 12.03 -2.26 7.64
N LEU A 91 11.34 -3.25 8.24
CA LEU A 91 10.30 -2.99 9.24
C LEU A 91 10.84 -2.42 10.56
N SER A 92 12.09 -2.72 10.89
CA SER A 92 12.76 -2.19 12.09
C SER A 92 13.53 -0.89 11.83
N SER A 93 13.62 -0.46 10.57
CA SER A 93 14.34 0.75 10.19
C SER A 93 13.56 2.03 10.49
N ARG A 94 14.19 3.17 10.21
CA ARG A 94 13.57 4.50 10.36
C ARG A 94 12.31 4.68 9.49
N PHE A 95 12.24 4.01 8.35
CA PHE A 95 11.15 4.13 7.38
C PHE A 95 10.49 2.77 7.11
N PRO A 96 9.75 2.17 8.07
CA PRO A 96 9.11 0.87 7.89
C PRO A 96 7.99 0.89 6.84
N GLU A 97 7.42 2.04 6.54
CA GLU A 97 6.40 2.21 5.50
C GLU A 97 6.88 1.81 4.10
N ARG A 98 8.18 1.73 3.88
CA ARG A 98 8.75 1.25 2.61
C ARG A 98 8.35 -0.18 2.27
N ALA A 99 8.12 -1.03 3.28
CA ALA A 99 7.68 -2.40 3.07
C ALA A 99 6.30 -2.44 2.41
N ILE A 100 5.36 -1.65 2.92
CA ILE A 100 4.00 -1.56 2.35
C ILE A 100 4.05 -0.92 0.98
N GLN A 101 4.79 0.17 0.82
CA GLN A 101 4.93 0.87 -0.45
C GLN A 101 5.47 -0.07 -1.54
N LYS A 102 6.48 -0.86 -1.24
CA LYS A 102 7.07 -1.81 -2.19
C LYS A 102 6.09 -2.91 -2.58
N ALA A 103 5.34 -3.44 -1.61
CA ALA A 103 4.35 -4.47 -1.87
C ALA A 103 3.23 -3.95 -2.78
N VAL A 104 2.70 -2.77 -2.51
CA VAL A 104 1.67 -2.14 -3.34
C VAL A 104 2.19 -1.80 -4.73
N GLN A 105 3.39 -1.25 -4.83
CA GLN A 105 4.02 -0.89 -6.11
C GLN A 105 4.12 -2.09 -7.05
N ARG A 106 4.47 -3.26 -6.51
CA ARG A 106 4.60 -4.49 -7.31
C ARG A 106 3.26 -5.11 -7.71
N MET A 107 2.18 -4.72 -7.05
CA MET A 107 0.81 -5.14 -7.39
C MET A 107 0.11 -4.17 -8.36
N LEU A 108 0.69 -3.00 -8.59
CA LEU A 108 0.23 -2.04 -9.58
C LEU A 108 0.97 -2.26 -10.92
N PRO A 109 0.37 -1.82 -12.05
CA PRO A 109 1.07 -1.92 -13.35
C PRO A 109 2.36 -1.10 -13.35
N PRO A 110 3.39 -1.55 -14.09
CA PRO A 110 4.71 -0.88 -14.05
C PRO A 110 4.80 0.41 -14.87
N GLY A 111 3.76 0.75 -15.64
CA GLY A 111 3.78 1.90 -16.55
C GLY A 111 3.58 3.25 -15.85
N PRO A 112 3.52 4.35 -16.64
CA PRO A 112 3.30 5.70 -16.11
C PRO A 112 2.00 5.83 -15.30
N LEU A 113 0.92 5.18 -15.74
CA LEU A 113 -0.35 5.19 -15.03
C LEU A 113 -0.23 4.54 -13.63
N GLY A 114 0.45 3.40 -13.53
CA GLY A 114 0.69 2.74 -12.25
C GLY A 114 1.50 3.61 -11.28
N ARG A 115 2.49 4.32 -11.78
CA ARG A 115 3.27 5.28 -10.96
C ARG A 115 2.42 6.43 -10.47
N LYS A 116 1.53 6.96 -11.30
CA LYS A 116 0.58 7.99 -10.90
C LYS A 116 -0.39 7.48 -9.83
N GLN A 117 -0.90 6.26 -9.98
CA GLN A 117 -1.78 5.65 -8.99
C GLN A 117 -1.08 5.43 -7.65
N LEU A 118 0.20 5.06 -7.66
CA LEU A 118 0.97 4.90 -6.43
C LEU A 118 1.12 6.22 -5.65
N THR A 119 1.15 7.36 -6.32
CA THR A 119 1.22 8.67 -5.64
C THR A 119 -0.02 8.99 -4.81
N ASN A 120 -1.13 8.29 -5.04
CA ASN A 120 -2.36 8.45 -4.27
C ASN A 120 -2.35 7.67 -2.96
N LEU A 121 -1.28 6.91 -2.68
CA LEU A 121 -1.06 6.20 -1.43
C LEU A 121 -0.24 7.06 -0.48
N ARG A 122 -0.74 7.26 0.74
CA ARG A 122 -0.05 7.98 1.82
C ARG A 122 0.19 7.00 2.97
N LEU A 123 1.42 6.90 3.41
CA LEU A 123 1.84 5.97 4.45
C LEU A 123 2.40 6.75 5.64
N PHE A 124 1.96 6.39 6.84
CA PHE A 124 2.39 7.05 8.07
C PHE A 124 2.85 6.02 9.10
N LYS A 125 3.97 6.30 9.71
CA LYS A 125 4.44 5.61 10.90
C LYS A 125 3.70 6.19 12.10
N GLY A 126 3.15 5.33 12.95
CA GLY A 126 2.38 5.76 14.11
C GLY A 126 0.90 5.99 13.81
N PRO A 127 0.12 6.37 14.84
CA PRO A 127 -1.35 6.45 14.73
C PRO A 127 -1.88 7.75 14.13
N LYS A 128 -1.02 8.73 13.86
CA LYS A 128 -1.45 10.06 13.38
C LYS A 128 -1.12 10.23 11.90
N HIS A 129 -1.99 10.99 11.22
CA HIS A 129 -1.78 11.41 9.83
C HIS A 129 -2.05 12.92 9.69
N THR A 130 -1.64 13.49 8.57
CA THR A 130 -1.74 14.94 8.33
C THR A 130 -2.94 15.31 7.43
N HIS A 131 -3.83 14.39 7.14
CA HIS A 131 -4.93 14.55 6.19
C HIS A 131 -6.31 14.68 6.86
N GLU A 132 -6.39 15.35 8.01
CA GLU A 132 -7.66 15.54 8.73
C GLU A 132 -8.64 16.42 7.95
N ALA A 133 -8.14 17.41 7.21
CA ALA A 133 -8.97 18.31 6.41
C ALA A 133 -9.74 17.60 5.29
N GLN A 134 -9.22 16.48 4.79
CA GLN A 134 -9.87 15.66 3.77
C GLN A 134 -10.98 14.77 4.31
N GLN A 135 -11.15 14.68 5.63
CA GLN A 135 -12.15 13.86 6.30
C GLN A 135 -12.21 12.43 5.76
N PRO A 136 -11.12 11.65 5.89
CA PRO A 136 -11.06 10.31 5.32
C PRO A 136 -12.07 9.37 5.99
N VAL A 137 -12.69 8.50 5.19
CA VAL A 137 -13.59 7.47 5.66
C VAL A 137 -12.76 6.28 6.15
N VAL A 138 -13.01 5.82 7.37
CA VAL A 138 -12.31 4.67 7.94
C VAL A 138 -12.83 3.38 7.31
N LEU A 139 -11.92 2.58 6.73
CA LEU A 139 -12.20 1.23 6.28
C LEU A 139 -11.62 0.24 7.29
N ASP A 140 -12.47 -0.53 7.95
CA ASP A 140 -12.04 -1.57 8.86
C ASP A 140 -11.67 -2.84 8.09
N PHE A 141 -10.44 -2.87 7.57
CA PHE A 141 -9.93 -4.00 6.80
C PHE A 141 -9.81 -5.26 7.65
N ALA A 142 -9.45 -5.14 8.92
CA ALA A 142 -9.28 -6.28 9.82
C ALA A 142 -10.60 -7.02 10.06
N ALA A 143 -11.73 -6.30 10.13
CA ALA A 143 -13.05 -6.88 10.36
C ALA A 143 -13.66 -7.51 9.11
N ALA A 144 -13.21 -7.12 7.91
CA ALA A 144 -13.76 -7.60 6.64
C ALA A 144 -13.54 -9.11 6.44
N ASN A 145 -12.43 -9.65 6.96
CA ASN A 145 -12.13 -11.08 6.89
C ASN A 145 -11.21 -11.44 8.08
N PRO A 146 -11.53 -12.49 8.87
CA PRO A 146 -10.70 -12.88 10.01
C PRO A 146 -9.26 -13.28 9.62
N LYS A 147 -9.02 -13.64 8.37
CA LYS A 147 -7.68 -13.94 7.86
C LYS A 147 -6.81 -12.70 7.62
N ASN A 148 -7.40 -11.51 7.61
CA ASN A 148 -6.66 -10.26 7.35
C ASN A 148 -5.78 -9.83 8.51
N LYS A 149 -6.13 -10.22 9.72
CA LYS A 149 -5.38 -9.88 10.93
C LYS A 149 -4.82 -11.15 11.58
N ARG A 150 -3.54 -11.13 11.91
CA ARG A 150 -2.92 -12.21 12.65
C ARG A 150 -2.96 -11.90 14.14
N ILE A 151 -3.66 -12.75 14.88
CA ILE A 151 -3.66 -12.68 16.35
C ILE A 151 -2.32 -13.23 16.82
N ALA A 152 -1.62 -12.50 17.69
CA ALA A 152 -0.41 -12.98 18.34
C ALA A 152 -0.76 -14.19 19.22
N LYS A 153 -0.06 -15.30 19.00
CA LYS A 153 -0.17 -16.45 19.88
C LYS A 153 0.74 -16.27 21.09
#